data_db7cdd77fa8c4d8519db8cb4b6ac62e0
#
_entry.id   db7cdd77fa8c4d8519db8cb4b6ac62e0
#
_cell.length_a   1.000
_cell.length_b   1.000
_cell.length_c   1.000
_cell.angle_alpha   90.00
_cell.angle_beta   90.00
_cell.angle_gamma   90.00
#
_symmetry.space_group_name_H-M   'P 1'
#
loop_
_entity.id
_entity.type
_entity.pdbx_description
1 polymer ?
#
loop_
_entity_poly.entity_id
_entity_poly.type
_entity_poly.pdbx_seq_one_letter_code
_entity_poly.pdbx_strand_id
1 'polypeptide(L)'
;TGGGNLFYSFNAGMGNNMIGLYAYYLASPLNLLILFFNDIQIFVLVLTILKLALAASASAFFMRNRFSSIDNIWIIVLATCYGMMSYSISQKCNLMWLDALIMLPLICLGIYRLIMQNKKTFLFISVLVMVVCNWYMAYMCCLFSVVYFFFELFCTDEKKKYIVTIVKYGLTMLLAVMSSMVLFLPTAMNLLQGKGIESTTDYTPGFHIGIKTLIKGLLPGIRMQKAFGTESQGIMLFCGTFVLICAAAYFLSKRSLKEKILSALVLSFLVVSATFIPLENVWNGFRKANSYYCR
;
A
#
# COMPACT_ATOMS: atom_id res chain seq x y z
N THR A 1 -33.11 22.13 -0.46
CA THR A 1 -33.07 20.75 0.09
C THR A 1 -33.25 19.77 -1.07
N GLY A 2 -32.21 19.54 -1.86
CA GLY A 2 -32.23 18.54 -2.91
C GLY A 2 -32.19 17.16 -2.29
N GLY A 3 -33.24 16.36 -2.56
CA GLY A 3 -33.33 14.95 -2.14
C GLY A 3 -32.19 14.14 -2.76
N GLY A 4 -31.04 14.11 -2.08
CA GLY A 4 -29.92 13.27 -2.45
C GLY A 4 -30.26 11.83 -2.09
N ASN A 5 -30.35 10.95 -3.07
CA ASN A 5 -30.36 9.51 -2.83
C ASN A 5 -28.95 9.10 -2.38
N LEU A 6 -28.83 8.26 -1.34
CA LEU A 6 -27.56 7.71 -0.89
C LEU A 6 -26.75 7.02 -2.02
N PHE A 7 -27.41 6.60 -3.06
CA PHE A 7 -26.80 5.90 -4.20
C PHE A 7 -26.40 6.83 -5.35
N TYR A 8 -27.01 8.02 -5.47
CA TYR A 8 -26.76 8.91 -6.58
C TYR A 8 -26.89 10.39 -6.16
N SER A 9 -25.94 11.22 -6.58
CA SER A 9 -25.95 12.66 -6.33
C SER A 9 -25.73 13.45 -7.62
N PHE A 10 -26.64 14.36 -7.92
CA PHE A 10 -26.48 15.32 -9.02
C PHE A 10 -25.44 16.42 -8.72
N ASN A 11 -25.14 16.65 -7.45
CA ASN A 11 -24.16 17.67 -7.03
C ASN A 11 -22.70 17.25 -7.25
N ALA A 12 -22.45 15.99 -7.60
CA ALA A 12 -21.12 15.48 -7.92
C ALA A 12 -20.90 15.48 -9.44
N GLY A 13 -20.47 16.61 -10.01
CA GLY A 13 -20.32 16.79 -11.46
C GLY A 13 -21.66 16.78 -12.18
N MET A 14 -21.80 16.02 -13.25
CA MET A 14 -23.07 15.83 -13.99
C MET A 14 -23.96 14.72 -13.40
N GLY A 15 -23.71 14.30 -12.18
CA GLY A 15 -24.33 13.15 -11.52
C GLY A 15 -23.37 11.97 -11.41
N ASN A 16 -23.22 11.46 -10.20
CA ASN A 16 -22.35 10.33 -9.97
C ASN A 16 -22.87 9.42 -8.84
N ASN A 17 -22.44 8.18 -8.83
CA ASN A 17 -22.74 7.25 -7.77
C ASN A 17 -22.02 7.66 -6.48
N MET A 18 -22.79 8.06 -5.46
CA MET A 18 -22.27 8.57 -4.20
C MET A 18 -21.55 7.49 -3.37
N ILE A 19 -22.01 6.24 -3.43
CA ILE A 19 -21.36 5.13 -2.71
C ILE A 19 -19.95 4.89 -3.26
N GLY A 20 -19.77 4.90 -4.59
CA GLY A 20 -18.44 4.74 -5.19
C GLY A 20 -17.47 5.84 -4.80
N LEU A 21 -17.93 7.10 -4.78
CA LEU A 21 -17.14 8.23 -4.29
C LEU A 21 -16.82 8.11 -2.81
N TYR A 22 -17.81 7.76 -1.99
CA TYR A 22 -17.62 7.57 -0.55
C TYR A 22 -16.59 6.48 -0.26
N ALA A 23 -16.75 5.31 -0.85
CA ALA A 23 -15.88 4.16 -0.60
C ALA A 23 -14.44 4.37 -1.09
N TYR A 24 -14.21 5.27 -2.07
CA TYR A 24 -12.88 5.56 -2.58
C TYR A 24 -12.20 6.73 -1.85
N TYR A 25 -12.93 7.82 -1.59
CA TYR A 25 -12.34 9.07 -1.09
C TYR A 25 -12.61 9.34 0.39
N LEU A 26 -13.75 8.92 0.93
CA LEU A 26 -14.28 9.42 2.20
C LEU A 26 -14.39 8.37 3.31
N ALA A 27 -14.26 7.09 3.00
CA ALA A 27 -14.54 6.01 3.95
C ALA A 27 -13.51 5.89 5.11
N SER A 28 -12.38 6.59 5.02
CA SER A 28 -11.42 6.64 6.12
C SER A 28 -12.03 7.32 7.35
N PRO A 29 -12.03 6.66 8.54
CA PRO A 29 -12.57 7.26 9.76
C PRO A 29 -11.85 8.55 10.19
N LEU A 30 -10.61 8.75 9.76
CA LEU A 30 -9.87 9.98 10.01
C LEU A 30 -10.49 11.21 9.30
N ASN A 31 -11.27 11.00 8.24
CA ASN A 31 -11.97 12.08 7.57
C ASN A 31 -13.09 12.70 8.42
N LEU A 32 -13.57 11.99 9.47
CA LEU A 32 -14.54 12.55 10.43
C LEU A 32 -13.98 13.74 11.23
N LEU A 33 -12.66 13.89 11.28
CA LEU A 33 -12.03 15.05 11.90
C LEU A 33 -12.45 16.38 11.24
N ILE A 34 -12.97 16.35 9.99
CA ILE A 34 -13.48 17.57 9.33
C ILE A 34 -14.56 18.29 10.17
N LEU A 35 -15.30 17.55 11.01
CA LEU A 35 -16.34 18.10 11.87
C LEU A 35 -15.80 19.11 12.91
N PHE A 36 -14.51 19.11 13.18
CA PHE A 36 -13.83 20.01 14.13
C PHE A 36 -13.16 21.21 13.45
N PHE A 37 -13.23 21.32 12.12
CA PHE A 37 -12.54 22.37 11.38
C PHE A 37 -13.54 23.17 10.54
N ASN A 38 -13.44 24.50 10.65
CA ASN A 38 -14.21 25.44 9.81
C ASN A 38 -13.51 25.70 8.47
N ASP A 39 -12.18 25.56 8.41
CA ASP A 39 -11.38 25.78 7.21
C ASP A 39 -10.88 24.43 6.67
N ILE A 40 -11.28 24.15 5.43
CA ILE A 40 -10.90 22.90 4.73
C ILE A 40 -9.40 22.82 4.45
N GLN A 41 -8.70 23.95 4.26
CA GLN A 41 -7.27 23.94 3.98
C GLN A 41 -6.49 23.55 5.24
N ILE A 42 -6.88 24.08 6.40
CA ILE A 42 -6.30 23.71 7.70
C ILE A 42 -6.60 22.23 7.99
N PHE A 43 -7.84 21.79 7.74
CA PHE A 43 -8.21 20.38 7.90
C PHE A 43 -7.31 19.46 7.06
N VAL A 44 -7.13 19.74 5.76
CA VAL A 44 -6.29 18.93 4.86
C VAL A 44 -4.84 18.91 5.32
N LEU A 45 -4.30 20.05 5.79
CA LEU A 45 -2.94 20.12 6.31
C LEU A 45 -2.77 19.24 7.56
N VAL A 46 -3.66 19.40 8.54
CA VAL A 46 -3.64 18.65 9.80
C VAL A 46 -3.82 17.14 9.52
N LEU A 47 -4.76 16.77 8.66
CA LEU A 47 -4.99 15.38 8.28
C LEU A 47 -3.77 14.76 7.60
N THR A 48 -3.10 15.51 6.72
CA THR A 48 -1.86 15.04 6.06
C THR A 48 -0.78 14.74 7.10
N ILE A 49 -0.49 15.70 7.98
CA ILE A 49 0.52 15.54 9.04
C ILE A 49 0.16 14.36 9.94
N LEU A 50 -1.10 14.24 10.34
CA LEU A 50 -1.57 13.15 11.18
C LEU A 50 -1.39 11.79 10.52
N LYS A 51 -1.76 11.65 9.24
CA LYS A 51 -1.59 10.38 8.51
C LYS A 51 -0.12 9.99 8.35
N LEU A 52 0.77 10.93 8.07
CA LEU A 52 2.21 10.67 8.01
C LEU A 52 2.77 10.26 9.38
N ALA A 53 2.36 10.93 10.45
CA ALA A 53 2.75 10.57 11.82
C ALA A 53 2.23 9.17 12.21
N LEU A 54 0.99 8.84 11.85
CA LEU A 54 0.41 7.51 12.09
C LEU A 54 1.13 6.43 11.26
N ALA A 55 1.53 6.71 10.03
CA ALA A 55 2.29 5.78 9.21
C ALA A 55 3.67 5.49 9.84
N ALA A 56 4.38 6.53 10.29
CA ALA A 56 5.63 6.36 11.03
C ALA A 56 5.41 5.56 12.33
N SER A 57 4.37 5.88 13.10
CA SER A 57 4.04 5.18 14.35
C SER A 57 3.69 3.71 14.13
N ALA A 58 2.92 3.39 13.08
CA ALA A 58 2.57 2.01 12.70
C ALA A 58 3.83 1.21 12.30
N SER A 59 4.75 1.85 11.57
CA SER A 59 6.03 1.26 11.20
C SER A 59 6.91 1.01 12.43
N ALA A 60 6.99 1.97 13.37
CA ALA A 60 7.69 1.80 14.64
C ALA A 60 7.11 0.64 15.46
N PHE A 61 5.79 0.56 15.54
CA PHE A 61 5.08 -0.52 16.23
C PHE A 61 5.36 -1.89 15.60
N PHE A 62 5.36 -1.98 14.28
CA PHE A 62 5.78 -3.18 13.55
C PHE A 62 7.21 -3.58 13.90
N MET A 63 8.17 -2.65 13.75
CA MET A 63 9.58 -2.93 14.00
C MET A 63 9.84 -3.37 15.45
N ARG A 64 9.23 -2.71 16.42
CA ARG A 64 9.36 -3.03 17.84
C ARG A 64 8.88 -4.44 18.16
N ASN A 65 7.78 -4.87 17.54
CA ASN A 65 7.20 -6.19 17.77
C ASN A 65 7.89 -7.31 16.97
N ARG A 66 8.50 -6.97 15.83
CA ARG A 66 9.17 -7.95 14.95
C ARG A 66 10.63 -8.15 15.30
N PHE A 67 11.32 -7.10 15.73
CA PHE A 67 12.75 -7.06 15.97
C PHE A 67 13.03 -6.59 17.39
N SER A 68 13.06 -7.55 18.35
CA SER A 68 13.25 -7.24 19.77
C SER A 68 14.67 -6.76 20.13
N SER A 69 15.65 -7.00 19.26
CA SER A 69 17.07 -6.67 19.51
C SER A 69 17.49 -5.29 18.97
N ILE A 70 16.58 -4.54 18.33
CA ILE A 70 16.90 -3.22 17.78
C ILE A 70 16.68 -2.17 18.86
N ASP A 71 17.65 -1.29 19.06
CA ASP A 71 17.53 -0.15 19.96
C ASP A 71 16.45 0.83 19.50
N ASN A 72 15.79 1.46 20.47
CA ASN A 72 14.68 2.38 20.22
C ASN A 72 15.04 3.53 19.28
N ILE A 73 16.28 4.04 19.37
CA ILE A 73 16.73 5.14 18.52
C ILE A 73 16.69 4.77 17.03
N TRP A 74 17.12 3.56 16.69
CA TRP A 74 17.10 3.09 15.30
C TRP A 74 15.68 2.81 14.81
N ILE A 75 14.79 2.35 15.69
CA ILE A 75 13.36 2.19 15.37
C ILE A 75 12.76 3.56 15.02
N ILE A 76 13.04 4.60 15.82
CA ILE A 76 12.54 5.95 15.56
C ILE A 76 13.07 6.49 14.23
N VAL A 77 14.38 6.35 13.96
CA VAL A 77 14.99 6.81 12.72
C VAL A 77 14.37 6.11 11.50
N LEU A 78 14.30 4.78 11.51
CA LEU A 78 13.74 4.01 10.39
C LEU A 78 12.24 4.28 10.19
N ALA A 79 11.49 4.42 11.28
CA ALA A 79 10.07 4.74 11.22
C ALA A 79 9.82 6.14 10.65
N THR A 80 10.66 7.11 11.00
CA THR A 80 10.61 8.44 10.41
C THR A 80 10.93 8.40 8.92
N CYS A 81 11.96 7.63 8.52
CA CYS A 81 12.27 7.41 7.10
C CYS A 81 11.09 6.80 6.34
N TYR A 82 10.37 5.86 6.96
CA TYR A 82 9.16 5.28 6.36
C TYR A 82 8.05 6.31 6.18
N GLY A 83 7.74 7.10 7.23
CA GLY A 83 6.71 8.13 7.17
C GLY A 83 7.04 9.25 6.16
N MET A 84 8.32 9.57 5.98
CA MET A 84 8.81 10.67 5.15
C MET A 84 9.41 10.19 3.81
N MET A 85 9.15 8.96 3.39
CA MET A 85 9.65 8.46 2.11
C MET A 85 9.08 9.24 0.92
N SER A 86 9.75 9.17 -0.22
CA SER A 86 9.39 9.92 -1.43
C SER A 86 7.93 9.73 -1.85
N TYR A 87 7.42 8.50 -1.76
CA TYR A 87 6.01 8.20 -2.02
C TYR A 87 5.07 8.99 -1.09
N SER A 88 5.33 9.00 0.21
CA SER A 88 4.49 9.73 1.19
C SER A 88 4.39 11.22 0.86
N ILE A 89 5.53 11.82 0.53
CA ILE A 89 5.61 13.26 0.23
C ILE A 89 4.95 13.59 -1.12
N SER A 90 5.15 12.74 -2.12
CA SER A 90 4.58 12.97 -3.45
C SER A 90 3.06 12.77 -3.49
N GLN A 91 2.58 11.81 -2.71
CA GLN A 91 1.15 11.46 -2.64
C GLN A 91 0.37 12.25 -1.57
N LYS A 92 0.96 13.28 -0.97
CA LYS A 92 0.31 14.11 0.05
C LYS A 92 -1.04 14.72 -0.39
N CYS A 93 -1.23 14.95 -1.68
CA CYS A 93 -2.51 15.42 -2.24
C CYS A 93 -3.56 14.31 -2.36
N ASN A 94 -3.15 13.05 -2.32
CA ASN A 94 -4.01 11.87 -2.41
C ASN A 94 -4.22 11.27 -1.01
N LEU A 95 -4.88 12.02 -0.13
CA LEU A 95 -5.07 11.68 1.29
C LEU A 95 -5.61 10.25 1.50
N MET A 96 -6.46 9.77 0.61
CA MET A 96 -7.05 8.44 0.67
C MET A 96 -6.00 7.31 0.48
N TRP A 97 -4.85 7.60 -0.13
CA TRP A 97 -3.80 6.59 -0.31
C TRP A 97 -2.85 6.49 0.88
N LEU A 98 -2.79 7.54 1.72
CA LEU A 98 -1.95 7.55 2.91
C LEU A 98 -2.42 6.55 3.97
N ASP A 99 -3.70 6.15 3.95
CA ASP A 99 -4.22 5.12 4.86
C ASP A 99 -3.53 3.77 4.63
N ALA A 100 -3.12 3.46 3.39
CA ALA A 100 -2.37 2.26 3.08
C ALA A 100 -1.00 2.23 3.76
N LEU A 101 -0.34 3.38 3.88
CA LEU A 101 0.95 3.47 4.58
C LEU A 101 0.82 3.20 6.08
N ILE A 102 -0.33 3.54 6.67
CA ILE A 102 -0.63 3.24 8.07
C ILE A 102 -0.88 1.74 8.23
N MET A 103 -1.70 1.16 7.34
CA MET A 103 -2.18 -0.21 7.50
C MET A 103 -1.18 -1.26 7.04
N LEU A 104 -0.30 -0.97 6.08
CA LEU A 104 0.66 -1.93 5.54
C LEU A 104 1.60 -2.53 6.61
N PRO A 105 2.27 -1.74 7.47
CA PRO A 105 3.07 -2.29 8.57
C PRO A 105 2.25 -3.13 9.56
N LEU A 106 0.98 -2.74 9.79
CA LEU A 106 0.08 -3.49 10.68
C LEU A 106 -0.33 -4.84 10.07
N ILE A 107 -0.58 -4.89 8.76
CA ILE A 107 -0.84 -6.14 8.03
C ILE A 107 0.40 -7.04 8.11
N CYS A 108 1.61 -6.51 7.87
CA CYS A 108 2.86 -7.26 8.01
C CYS A 108 3.04 -7.82 9.43
N LEU A 109 2.73 -7.02 10.47
CA LEU A 109 2.75 -7.50 11.85
C LEU A 109 1.71 -8.60 12.09
N GLY A 110 0.53 -8.47 11.50
CA GLY A 110 -0.53 -9.49 11.56
C GLY A 110 -0.08 -10.83 10.97
N ILE A 111 0.61 -10.78 9.83
CA ILE A 111 1.21 -11.96 9.19
C ILE A 111 2.28 -12.60 10.09
N TYR A 112 3.19 -11.79 10.62
CA TYR A 112 4.19 -12.27 11.56
C TYR A 112 3.57 -12.97 12.79
N ARG A 113 2.54 -12.33 13.40
CA ARG A 113 1.82 -12.92 14.54
C ARG A 113 1.06 -14.20 14.17
N LEU A 114 0.53 -14.29 12.95
CA LEU A 114 -0.12 -15.51 12.46
C LEU A 114 0.87 -16.65 12.35
N ILE A 115 2.05 -16.43 11.78
CA ILE A 115 3.09 -17.46 11.57
C ILE A 115 3.70 -17.87 12.89
N MET A 116 4.15 -16.92 13.72
CA MET A 116 4.93 -17.19 14.94
C MET A 116 4.06 -17.49 16.16
N GLN A 117 2.88 -16.86 16.28
CA GLN A 117 2.04 -16.98 17.47
C GLN A 117 0.70 -17.67 17.19
N ASN A 118 0.42 -18.03 15.93
CA ASN A 118 -0.87 -18.58 15.49
C ASN A 118 -2.09 -17.67 15.80
N LYS A 119 -1.89 -16.33 15.87
CA LYS A 119 -2.92 -15.33 16.19
C LYS A 119 -3.38 -14.65 14.90
N LYS A 120 -4.62 -14.93 14.48
CA LYS A 120 -5.20 -14.41 13.21
C LYS A 120 -5.97 -13.11 13.36
N THR A 121 -6.46 -12.77 14.56
CA THR A 121 -7.36 -11.64 14.80
C THR A 121 -6.78 -10.30 14.38
N PHE A 122 -5.50 -10.07 14.66
CA PHE A 122 -4.84 -8.80 14.31
C PHE A 122 -4.73 -8.62 12.80
N LEU A 123 -4.39 -9.69 12.06
CA LEU A 123 -4.36 -9.68 10.60
C LEU A 123 -5.76 -9.39 10.03
N PHE A 124 -6.79 -10.10 10.53
CA PHE A 124 -8.17 -9.92 10.13
C PHE A 124 -8.62 -8.47 10.27
N ILE A 125 -8.43 -7.87 11.45
CA ILE A 125 -8.83 -6.48 11.72
C ILE A 125 -8.06 -5.51 10.83
N SER A 126 -6.75 -5.68 10.68
CA SER A 126 -5.93 -4.78 9.86
C SER A 126 -6.36 -4.79 8.40
N VAL A 127 -6.64 -5.96 7.83
CA VAL A 127 -7.12 -6.08 6.44
C VAL A 127 -8.53 -5.51 6.30
N LEU A 128 -9.45 -5.84 7.23
CA LEU A 128 -10.82 -5.31 7.22
C LEU A 128 -10.83 -3.79 7.24
N VAL A 129 -10.09 -3.17 8.16
CA VAL A 129 -9.99 -1.71 8.25
C VAL A 129 -9.42 -1.11 6.98
N MET A 130 -8.39 -1.75 6.39
CA MET A 130 -7.79 -1.27 5.14
C MET A 130 -8.80 -1.29 3.99
N VAL A 131 -9.56 -2.38 3.82
CA VAL A 131 -10.57 -2.50 2.76
C VAL A 131 -11.68 -1.47 2.92
N VAL A 132 -12.10 -1.20 4.17
CA VAL A 132 -13.10 -0.17 4.48
C VAL A 132 -12.56 1.22 4.18
N CYS A 133 -11.32 1.54 4.56
CA CYS A 133 -10.72 2.87 4.32
C CYS A 133 -10.53 3.17 2.84
N ASN A 134 -10.00 2.22 2.07
CA ASN A 134 -9.79 2.35 0.63
C ASN A 134 -9.62 0.98 -0.01
N TRP A 135 -10.62 0.52 -0.71
CA TRP A 135 -10.63 -0.80 -1.36
C TRP A 135 -9.53 -0.97 -2.42
N TYR A 136 -9.19 0.10 -3.17
CA TYR A 136 -8.17 0.05 -4.22
C TYR A 136 -6.77 -0.15 -3.64
N MET A 137 -6.41 0.64 -2.64
CA MET A 137 -5.14 0.49 -1.95
C MET A 137 -5.09 -0.82 -1.14
N ALA A 138 -6.24 -1.28 -0.63
CA ALA A 138 -6.34 -2.57 0.03
C ALA A 138 -5.99 -3.72 -0.92
N TYR A 139 -6.43 -3.66 -2.17
CA TYR A 139 -6.06 -4.64 -3.19
C TYR A 139 -4.53 -4.73 -3.34
N MET A 140 -3.84 -3.59 -3.49
CA MET A 140 -2.38 -3.54 -3.58
C MET A 140 -1.70 -4.08 -2.31
N CYS A 141 -2.19 -3.68 -1.12
CA CYS A 141 -1.70 -4.19 0.16
C CYS A 141 -1.90 -5.70 0.29
N CYS A 142 -3.03 -6.25 -0.19
CA CYS A 142 -3.29 -7.68 -0.20
C CYS A 142 -2.31 -8.42 -1.12
N LEU A 143 -2.03 -7.92 -2.32
CA LEU A 143 -1.02 -8.51 -3.21
C LEU A 143 0.37 -8.51 -2.57
N PHE A 144 0.78 -7.37 -2.00
CA PHE A 144 2.05 -7.30 -1.28
C PHE A 144 2.08 -8.25 -0.08
N SER A 145 0.97 -8.38 0.64
CA SER A 145 0.88 -9.26 1.81
C SER A 145 1.11 -10.72 1.47
N VAL A 146 0.74 -11.17 0.26
CA VAL A 146 1.04 -12.53 -0.24
C VAL A 146 2.55 -12.73 -0.37
N VAL A 147 3.24 -11.75 -0.98
CA VAL A 147 4.70 -11.80 -1.15
C VAL A 147 5.40 -11.81 0.20
N TYR A 148 4.98 -10.94 1.11
CA TYR A 148 5.53 -10.84 2.46
C TYR A 148 5.23 -12.09 3.30
N PHE A 149 4.03 -12.68 3.16
CA PHE A 149 3.65 -13.92 3.83
C PHE A 149 4.58 -15.08 3.45
N PHE A 150 4.83 -15.29 2.16
CA PHE A 150 5.74 -16.34 1.71
C PHE A 150 7.19 -16.06 2.14
N PHE A 151 7.62 -14.80 2.12
CA PHE A 151 8.93 -14.41 2.64
C PHE A 151 9.10 -14.83 4.12
N GLU A 152 8.17 -14.41 4.99
CA GLU A 152 8.21 -14.76 6.42
C GLU A 152 8.08 -16.28 6.65
N LEU A 153 7.20 -16.95 5.90
CA LEU A 153 7.01 -18.38 6.02
C LEU A 153 8.29 -19.15 5.67
N PHE A 154 8.99 -18.76 4.62
CA PHE A 154 10.23 -19.40 4.20
C PHE A 154 11.44 -19.02 5.08
N CYS A 155 11.43 -17.87 5.72
CA CYS A 155 12.42 -17.52 6.72
C CYS A 155 12.28 -18.35 8.01
N THR A 156 11.10 -18.91 8.25
CA THR A 156 10.85 -19.76 9.44
C THR A 156 11.20 -21.20 9.16
N ASP A 157 11.93 -21.87 10.06
CA ASP A 157 12.38 -23.25 9.87
C ASP A 157 11.36 -24.33 10.25
N GLU A 158 10.14 -23.95 10.69
CA GLU A 158 9.08 -24.88 11.08
C GLU A 158 8.32 -25.48 9.87
N LYS A 159 8.95 -26.36 9.11
CA LYS A 159 8.37 -26.99 7.89
C LYS A 159 7.06 -27.75 8.12
N LYS A 160 6.84 -28.30 9.33
CA LYS A 160 5.69 -29.20 9.61
C LYS A 160 4.30 -28.53 9.57
N LYS A 161 4.20 -27.21 9.54
CA LYS A 161 2.91 -26.47 9.62
C LYS A 161 2.61 -25.61 8.42
N TYR A 162 3.37 -25.68 7.32
CA TYR A 162 3.22 -24.76 6.17
C TYR A 162 1.81 -24.77 5.59
N ILE A 163 1.27 -25.93 5.25
CA ILE A 163 -0.07 -26.05 4.62
C ILE A 163 -1.15 -25.45 5.52
N VAL A 164 -1.13 -25.79 6.82
CA VAL A 164 -2.09 -25.28 7.80
C VAL A 164 -2.00 -23.75 7.91
N THR A 165 -0.79 -23.21 7.92
CA THR A 165 -0.56 -21.76 8.02
C THR A 165 -1.01 -21.05 6.74
N ILE A 166 -0.76 -21.61 5.55
CA ILE A 166 -1.25 -21.10 4.27
C ILE A 166 -2.77 -21.06 4.26
N VAL A 167 -3.43 -22.15 4.66
CA VAL A 167 -4.91 -22.20 4.72
C VAL A 167 -5.45 -21.17 5.72
N LYS A 168 -4.84 -21.04 6.90
CA LYS A 168 -5.25 -20.02 7.89
C LYS A 168 -5.08 -18.61 7.37
N TYR A 169 -3.97 -18.32 6.69
CA TYR A 169 -3.75 -17.01 6.05
C TYR A 169 -4.82 -16.75 5.00
N GLY A 170 -5.03 -17.65 4.05
CA GLY A 170 -6.02 -17.50 2.99
C GLY A 170 -7.44 -17.30 3.52
N LEU A 171 -7.86 -18.12 4.50
CA LEU A 171 -9.17 -17.97 5.14
C LEU A 171 -9.30 -16.64 5.90
N THR A 172 -8.26 -16.18 6.58
CA THR A 172 -8.29 -14.90 7.31
C THR A 172 -8.42 -13.73 6.34
N MET A 173 -7.67 -13.73 5.25
CA MET A 173 -7.74 -12.71 4.19
C MET A 173 -9.13 -12.70 3.53
N LEU A 174 -9.65 -13.88 3.16
CA LEU A 174 -10.96 -14.03 2.56
C LEU A 174 -12.07 -13.52 3.49
N LEU A 175 -12.06 -13.94 4.76
CA LEU A 175 -13.06 -13.51 5.73
C LEU A 175 -13.00 -11.99 5.97
N ALA A 176 -11.83 -11.38 6.00
CA ALA A 176 -11.70 -9.92 6.16
C ALA A 176 -12.33 -9.17 4.96
N VAL A 177 -12.06 -9.62 3.74
CA VAL A 177 -12.65 -9.04 2.53
C VAL A 177 -14.16 -9.28 2.48
N MET A 178 -14.62 -10.49 2.79
CA MET A 178 -16.05 -10.83 2.83
C MET A 178 -16.81 -9.99 3.87
N SER A 179 -16.21 -9.72 5.03
CA SER A 179 -16.83 -8.87 6.06
C SER A 179 -16.99 -7.41 5.61
N SER A 180 -16.24 -6.95 4.62
CA SER A 180 -16.34 -5.59 4.04
C SER A 180 -17.28 -5.50 2.83
N MET A 181 -17.93 -6.61 2.42
CA MET A 181 -18.75 -6.67 1.20
C MET A 181 -19.89 -5.66 1.17
N VAL A 182 -20.41 -5.23 2.31
CA VAL A 182 -21.45 -4.20 2.41
C VAL A 182 -21.04 -2.89 1.70
N LEU A 183 -19.75 -2.51 1.79
CA LEU A 183 -19.20 -1.33 1.11
C LEU A 183 -18.55 -1.70 -0.24
N PHE A 184 -17.88 -2.84 -0.28
CA PHE A 184 -17.10 -3.24 -1.44
C PHE A 184 -17.97 -3.67 -2.62
N LEU A 185 -19.05 -4.42 -2.40
CA LEU A 185 -19.88 -4.96 -3.48
C LEU A 185 -20.58 -3.85 -4.31
N PRO A 186 -21.26 -2.85 -3.70
CA PRO A 186 -21.85 -1.76 -4.48
C PRO A 186 -20.80 -0.96 -5.26
N THR A 187 -19.62 -0.79 -4.69
CA THR A 187 -18.50 -0.08 -5.35
C THR A 187 -17.97 -0.88 -6.55
N ALA A 188 -17.78 -2.18 -6.40
CA ALA A 188 -17.35 -3.06 -7.46
C ALA A 188 -18.35 -3.11 -8.62
N MET A 189 -19.65 -3.21 -8.31
CA MET A 189 -20.71 -3.17 -9.32
C MET A 189 -20.72 -1.84 -10.09
N ASN A 190 -20.55 -0.72 -9.40
CA ASN A 190 -20.46 0.60 -10.04
C ASN A 190 -19.22 0.71 -10.94
N LEU A 191 -18.10 0.15 -10.51
CA LEU A 191 -16.87 0.14 -11.30
C LEU A 191 -17.01 -0.69 -12.59
N LEU A 192 -17.75 -1.79 -12.53
CA LEU A 192 -18.02 -2.65 -13.69
C LEU A 192 -18.97 -1.98 -14.71
N GLN A 193 -19.87 -1.11 -14.26
CA GLN A 193 -20.83 -0.38 -15.10
C GLN A 193 -20.27 0.94 -15.65
N GLY A 194 -19.19 1.46 -15.07
CA GLY A 194 -18.61 2.78 -15.41
C GLY A 194 -17.36 2.70 -16.28
N LYS A 195 -16.43 3.63 -16.05
CA LYS A 195 -15.13 3.77 -16.76
C LYS A 195 -14.27 2.48 -16.84
N GLY A 196 -14.69 1.44 -16.13
CA GLY A 196 -13.98 0.16 -16.11
C GLY A 196 -14.00 -0.61 -17.41
N ILE A 197 -14.92 -0.32 -18.32
CA ILE A 197 -15.10 -1.07 -19.57
C ILE A 197 -14.16 -0.55 -20.67
N GLU A 198 -13.75 0.72 -20.63
CA GLU A 198 -12.97 1.34 -21.71
C GLU A 198 -11.44 1.20 -21.61
N SER A 199 -10.90 0.64 -20.55
CA SER A 199 -9.45 0.47 -20.45
C SER A 199 -9.00 -0.77 -21.20
N THR A 200 -8.48 -0.61 -22.39
CA THR A 200 -7.76 -1.68 -23.11
C THR A 200 -6.58 -2.15 -22.27
N THR A 201 -6.61 -3.40 -21.88
CA THR A 201 -5.49 -4.06 -21.20
C THR A 201 -4.38 -4.30 -22.23
N ASP A 202 -3.25 -3.66 -22.03
CA ASP A 202 -2.06 -3.90 -22.84
C ASP A 202 -1.23 -4.98 -22.14
N TYR A 203 -1.20 -6.17 -22.69
CA TYR A 203 -0.39 -7.29 -22.22
C TYR A 203 0.87 -7.50 -23.06
N THR A 204 1.23 -6.54 -23.91
CA THR A 204 2.47 -6.64 -24.68
C THR A 204 3.65 -6.77 -23.72
N PRO A 205 4.47 -7.84 -23.81
CA PRO A 205 5.62 -7.99 -22.96
C PRO A 205 6.65 -6.87 -23.25
N GLY A 206 6.90 -6.07 -22.24
CA GLY A 206 7.83 -4.95 -22.35
C GLY A 206 8.14 -4.34 -21.00
N PHE A 207 9.21 -3.55 -20.95
CA PHE A 207 9.58 -2.76 -19.77
C PHE A 207 9.30 -1.28 -20.05
N HIS A 208 8.52 -0.65 -19.19
CA HIS A 208 8.26 0.79 -19.29
C HIS A 208 9.50 1.64 -18.98
N ILE A 209 10.42 1.11 -18.18
CA ILE A 209 11.50 1.87 -17.56
C ILE A 209 12.81 1.12 -17.71
N GLY A 210 13.81 1.82 -18.21
CA GLY A 210 15.17 1.31 -18.31
C GLY A 210 15.91 1.34 -16.97
N ILE A 211 16.93 0.49 -16.84
CA ILE A 211 17.77 0.36 -15.62
C ILE A 211 18.33 1.71 -15.16
N LYS A 212 18.74 2.59 -16.09
CA LYS A 212 19.25 3.93 -15.75
C LYS A 212 18.24 4.78 -15.00
N THR A 213 16.97 4.70 -15.38
CA THR A 213 15.86 5.44 -14.72
C THR A 213 15.53 4.85 -13.36
N LEU A 214 15.63 3.52 -13.21
CA LEU A 214 15.49 2.84 -11.91
C LEU A 214 16.57 3.31 -10.92
N ILE A 215 17.82 3.31 -11.33
CA ILE A 215 18.95 3.78 -10.50
C ILE A 215 18.74 5.24 -10.11
N LYS A 216 18.33 6.08 -11.06
CA LYS A 216 17.97 7.47 -10.76
C LYS A 216 16.86 7.56 -9.73
N GLY A 217 15.83 6.71 -9.78
CA GLY A 217 14.72 6.69 -8.83
C GLY A 217 15.13 6.41 -7.38
N LEU A 218 16.32 5.83 -7.14
CA LEU A 218 16.89 5.60 -5.81
C LEU A 218 17.63 6.83 -5.25
N LEU A 219 17.87 7.87 -6.06
CA LEU A 219 18.62 9.05 -5.64
C LEU A 219 17.68 10.15 -5.14
N PRO A 220 18.10 10.99 -4.17
CA PRO A 220 17.30 12.11 -3.70
C PRO A 220 17.15 13.19 -4.77
N GLY A 221 16.02 13.91 -4.74
CA GLY A 221 15.82 15.12 -5.55
C GLY A 221 15.39 14.90 -6.99
N ILE A 222 15.08 13.67 -7.39
CA ILE A 222 14.49 13.43 -8.71
C ILE A 222 13.07 13.96 -8.71
N ARG A 223 12.87 15.04 -9.46
CA ARG A 223 11.54 15.57 -9.72
C ARG A 223 10.84 14.68 -10.73
N MET A 224 9.63 14.21 -10.42
CA MET A 224 8.70 13.82 -11.47
C MET A 224 8.44 15.07 -12.33
N GLN A 225 9.20 15.22 -13.41
CA GLN A 225 8.92 16.26 -14.37
C GLN A 225 7.86 15.73 -15.31
N LYS A 226 6.68 16.22 -15.24
CA LYS A 226 5.95 17.16 -16.08
C LYS A 226 4.47 17.15 -15.78
N ALA A 227 3.96 18.34 -15.55
CA ALA A 227 2.57 18.67 -15.79
C ALA A 227 2.25 18.47 -17.29
N PHE A 228 1.08 17.91 -17.59
CA PHE A 228 0.43 17.86 -18.89
C PHE A 228 1.28 17.54 -20.13
N GLY A 229 1.19 16.32 -20.61
CA GLY A 229 1.39 16.00 -22.02
C GLY A 229 2.73 15.39 -22.44
N THR A 230 3.65 15.05 -21.53
CA THR A 230 4.84 14.30 -21.89
C THR A 230 5.11 13.19 -20.87
N GLU A 231 5.40 12.00 -21.38
CA GLU A 231 5.71 10.79 -20.60
C GLU A 231 6.82 11.03 -19.58
N SER A 232 6.45 11.21 -18.30
CA SER A 232 7.42 11.22 -17.22
C SER A 232 7.68 9.78 -16.80
N GLN A 233 8.79 9.23 -17.26
CA GLN A 233 9.27 7.90 -16.89
C GLN A 233 10.03 8.00 -15.57
N GLY A 234 9.36 8.04 -14.43
CA GLY A 234 10.03 8.06 -13.13
C GLY A 234 9.31 7.19 -12.11
N ILE A 235 10.01 6.25 -11.51
CA ILE A 235 9.55 5.53 -10.32
C ILE A 235 10.14 6.19 -9.09
N MET A 236 9.32 6.42 -8.07
CA MET A 236 9.77 6.97 -6.79
C MET A 236 10.19 5.86 -5.84
N LEU A 237 11.42 5.37 -6.01
CA LEU A 237 12.01 4.32 -5.17
C LEU A 237 12.78 4.87 -3.96
N PHE A 238 12.98 6.20 -3.88
CA PHE A 238 13.76 6.79 -2.81
C PHE A 238 13.03 6.71 -1.47
N CYS A 239 13.59 5.94 -0.55
CA CYS A 239 13.09 5.73 0.81
C CYS A 239 13.99 6.39 1.89
N GLY A 240 14.96 7.19 1.47
CA GLY A 240 15.94 7.80 2.35
C GLY A 240 17.35 7.20 2.15
N THR A 241 18.38 8.05 2.10
CA THR A 241 19.77 7.62 1.92
C THR A 241 20.20 6.66 3.03
N PHE A 242 19.78 6.94 4.26
CA PHE A 242 20.08 6.08 5.41
C PHE A 242 19.53 4.66 5.23
N VAL A 243 18.29 4.51 4.73
CA VAL A 243 17.68 3.20 4.47
C VAL A 243 18.44 2.44 3.39
N LEU A 244 18.93 3.12 2.35
CA LEU A 244 19.76 2.50 1.31
C LEU A 244 21.08 1.98 1.87
N ILE A 245 21.73 2.75 2.76
CA ILE A 245 22.94 2.32 3.47
C ILE A 245 22.66 1.10 4.33
N CYS A 246 21.56 1.12 5.10
CA CYS A 246 21.14 -0.01 5.93
C CYS A 246 20.85 -1.26 5.08
N ALA A 247 20.20 -1.11 3.92
CA ALA A 247 19.95 -2.21 3.00
C ALA A 247 21.26 -2.82 2.46
N ALA A 248 22.21 -1.99 2.06
CA ALA A 248 23.54 -2.45 1.63
C ALA A 248 24.27 -3.17 2.78
N ALA A 249 24.28 -2.58 3.98
CA ALA A 249 24.87 -3.18 5.17
C ALA A 249 24.23 -4.53 5.54
N TYR A 250 22.91 -4.69 5.34
CA TYR A 250 22.22 -5.97 5.54
C TYR A 250 22.79 -7.06 4.65
N PHE A 251 23.03 -6.81 3.35
CA PHE A 251 23.62 -7.81 2.46
C PHE A 251 25.08 -8.12 2.78
N LEU A 252 25.80 -7.18 3.37
CA LEU A 252 27.19 -7.39 3.84
C LEU A 252 27.24 -8.04 5.25
N SER A 253 26.15 -8.10 5.99
CA SER A 253 26.08 -8.63 7.37
C SER A 253 26.33 -10.14 7.42
N LYS A 254 26.57 -10.68 8.64
CA LYS A 254 26.76 -12.13 8.87
C LYS A 254 25.43 -12.91 8.97
N ARG A 255 24.30 -12.39 8.41
CA ARG A 255 23.01 -13.10 8.38
C ARG A 255 23.06 -14.34 7.48
N SER A 256 22.12 -15.24 7.67
CA SER A 256 22.06 -16.50 6.91
C SER A 256 21.95 -16.23 5.40
N LEU A 257 22.65 -17.04 4.60
CA LEU A 257 22.58 -16.93 3.14
C LEU A 257 21.15 -17.10 2.62
N LYS A 258 20.37 -17.99 3.26
CA LYS A 258 18.95 -18.20 2.94
C LYS A 258 18.13 -16.93 3.07
N GLU A 259 18.25 -16.19 4.19
CA GLU A 259 17.53 -14.92 4.38
C GLU A 259 17.94 -13.87 3.36
N LYS A 260 19.23 -13.75 3.04
CA LYS A 260 19.73 -12.82 2.04
C LYS A 260 19.20 -13.12 0.64
N ILE A 261 19.21 -14.39 0.23
CA ILE A 261 18.68 -14.83 -1.06
C ILE A 261 17.17 -14.52 -1.14
N LEU A 262 16.40 -14.88 -0.12
CA LEU A 262 14.97 -14.59 -0.09
C LEU A 262 14.68 -13.09 -0.14
N SER A 263 15.44 -12.28 0.61
CA SER A 263 15.32 -10.82 0.57
C SER A 263 15.65 -10.26 -0.82
N ALA A 264 16.73 -10.73 -1.45
CA ALA A 264 17.11 -10.32 -2.80
C ALA A 264 16.05 -10.72 -3.84
N LEU A 265 15.48 -11.92 -3.72
CA LEU A 265 14.41 -12.39 -4.61
C LEU A 265 13.14 -11.52 -4.49
N VAL A 266 12.74 -11.20 -3.25
CA VAL A 266 11.56 -10.34 -3.01
C VAL A 266 11.82 -8.94 -3.55
N LEU A 267 12.96 -8.33 -3.26
CA LEU A 267 13.30 -6.99 -3.78
C LEU A 267 13.34 -6.98 -5.31
N SER A 268 13.99 -7.97 -5.92
CA SER A 268 14.05 -8.11 -7.39
C SER A 268 12.67 -8.30 -7.99
N PHE A 269 11.82 -9.14 -7.38
CA PHE A 269 10.43 -9.33 -7.80
C PHE A 269 9.65 -8.02 -7.74
N LEU A 270 9.74 -7.25 -6.65
CA LEU A 270 9.05 -5.97 -6.53
C LEU A 270 9.52 -4.96 -7.58
N VAL A 271 10.83 -4.86 -7.83
CA VAL A 271 11.38 -3.98 -8.87
C VAL A 271 10.92 -4.41 -10.26
N VAL A 272 10.98 -5.70 -10.58
CA VAL A 272 10.50 -6.23 -11.86
C VAL A 272 9.00 -6.01 -12.00
N SER A 273 8.21 -6.25 -10.96
CA SER A 273 6.76 -6.08 -11.01
C SER A 273 6.32 -4.63 -11.20
N ALA A 274 7.14 -3.68 -10.77
CA ALA A 274 6.88 -2.25 -10.99
C ALA A 274 7.33 -1.74 -12.37
N THR A 275 8.09 -2.51 -13.13
CA THR A 275 8.68 -2.09 -14.40
C THR A 275 8.19 -2.89 -15.60
N PHE A 276 7.78 -4.13 -15.40
CA PHE A 276 7.32 -5.04 -16.43
C PHE A 276 5.81 -4.89 -16.64
N ILE A 277 5.39 -4.48 -17.83
CA ILE A 277 4.00 -4.10 -18.18
C ILE A 277 2.95 -5.10 -17.70
N PRO A 278 3.05 -6.41 -17.99
CA PRO A 278 2.04 -7.36 -17.56
C PRO A 278 1.88 -7.45 -16.03
N LEU A 279 2.99 -7.38 -15.27
CA LEU A 279 2.95 -7.41 -13.81
C LEU A 279 2.47 -6.09 -13.22
N GLU A 280 2.83 -4.95 -13.83
CA GLU A 280 2.29 -3.64 -13.44
C GLU A 280 0.75 -3.62 -13.58
N ASN A 281 0.21 -4.20 -14.66
CA ASN A 281 -1.23 -4.30 -14.85
C ASN A 281 -1.90 -5.16 -13.75
N VAL A 282 -1.25 -6.21 -13.25
CA VAL A 282 -1.77 -6.98 -12.10
C VAL A 282 -1.90 -6.09 -10.88
N TRP A 283 -0.90 -5.26 -10.56
CA TRP A 283 -0.98 -4.31 -9.44
C TRP A 283 -2.12 -3.29 -9.62
N ASN A 284 -2.44 -2.91 -10.85
CA ASN A 284 -3.50 -1.96 -11.17
C ASN A 284 -4.88 -2.61 -11.42
N GLY A 285 -5.11 -3.82 -10.91
CA GLY A 285 -6.38 -4.53 -11.06
C GLY A 285 -6.65 -5.01 -12.48
N PHE A 286 -5.61 -5.52 -13.14
CA PHE A 286 -5.61 -6.02 -14.52
C PHE A 286 -5.93 -4.94 -15.57
N ARG A 287 -5.58 -3.67 -15.27
CA ARG A 287 -5.79 -2.52 -16.16
C ARG A 287 -4.50 -1.76 -16.36
N LYS A 288 -4.40 -1.07 -17.49
CA LYS A 288 -3.32 -0.11 -17.72
C LYS A 288 -3.41 1.01 -16.68
N ALA A 289 -2.28 1.37 -16.08
CA ALA A 289 -2.21 2.50 -15.17
C ALA A 289 -2.58 3.80 -15.91
N ASN A 290 -3.71 4.40 -15.56
CA ASN A 290 -4.24 5.58 -16.25
C ASN A 290 -3.61 6.90 -15.79
N SER A 291 -2.81 6.88 -14.72
CA SER A 291 -2.16 8.07 -14.22
C SER A 291 -0.76 7.77 -13.72
N TYR A 292 0.13 8.76 -13.85
CA TYR A 292 1.49 8.72 -13.32
C TYR A 292 1.56 8.55 -11.79
N TYR A 293 0.45 8.75 -11.10
CA TYR A 293 0.36 8.60 -9.63
C TYR A 293 0.27 7.14 -9.18
N CYS A 294 0.02 6.22 -10.09
CA CYS A 294 -0.11 4.78 -9.78
C CYS A 294 1.19 3.98 -9.98
N ARG A 295 2.30 4.65 -10.33
CA ARG A 295 3.60 4.03 -10.59
C ARG A 295 4.60 4.29 -9.49
#